data_f3f542b0c801645df5babc361e6303ec
#
_entry.id   f3f542b0c801645df5babc361e6303ec
#
_cell.length_a   1.000
_cell.length_b   1.000
_cell.length_c   1.000
_cell.angle_alpha   90.00
_cell.angle_beta   90.00
_cell.angle_gamma   90.00
#
_symmetry.space_group_name_H-M   'P 1'
#
loop_
_entity.id
_entity.type
_entity.pdbx_description
1 polymer ?
#
loop_
_entity_poly.entity_id
_entity_poly.type
_entity_poly.pdbx_seq_one_letter_code
_entity_poly.pdbx_strand_id
1 'polypeptide(L)'
;MRNFEITKREVLASISIIAVMILVGILISAKITERQMDRNEVYNKAVKIDSQETFSYGMRTNVGNAFVYGTLEALDPVSYPEIDGSYMYVEKIKKLYTMHTRTVAHTDANGNTTYTIETYWSWDYAGEESKAASTVSFCEATFPISKFELPGTRYIDTIYESGHVRYEYYGIGITHTGTIFTTLSDNTISDSSPFYEDLSFQTKKWPFAHFLPTFETPIWPRKTQCFQGLAGSKPILPTFFSSLL
;
A
#
# COMPACT_ATOMS: atom_id res chain seq x y z
N MET A 1 50.65 10.20 9.39
CA MET A 1 49.47 10.98 8.98
C MET A 1 49.72 11.45 7.57
N ARG A 2 48.88 11.03 6.60
CA ARG A 2 48.99 11.53 5.22
C ARG A 2 48.38 12.94 5.20
N ASN A 3 49.17 13.95 4.88
CA ASN A 3 48.67 15.30 4.63
C ASN A 3 47.85 15.28 3.35
N PHE A 4 46.56 15.52 3.47
CA PHE A 4 45.62 15.65 2.34
C PHE A 4 45.81 17.07 1.80
N GLU A 5 46.58 17.27 0.72
CA GLU A 5 46.65 18.54 0.01
C GLU A 5 45.55 18.56 -1.06
N ILE A 6 44.48 19.34 -0.83
CA ILE A 6 43.41 19.57 -1.78
C ILE A 6 43.92 20.46 -2.91
N THR A 7 43.91 19.96 -4.13
CA THR A 7 44.33 20.72 -5.31
C THR A 7 43.21 21.61 -5.84
N LYS A 8 43.56 22.75 -6.45
CA LYS A 8 42.59 23.69 -7.08
C LYS A 8 41.70 22.98 -8.12
N ARG A 9 42.23 21.94 -8.79
CA ARG A 9 41.47 21.14 -9.80
C ARG A 9 40.36 20.31 -9.14
N GLU A 10 40.64 19.74 -7.97
CA GLU A 10 39.64 18.95 -7.21
C GLU A 10 38.50 19.83 -6.70
N VAL A 11 38.80 21.04 -6.24
CA VAL A 11 37.78 22.01 -5.83
C VAL A 11 36.91 22.41 -7.00
N LEU A 12 37.51 22.72 -8.16
CA LEU A 12 36.71 23.05 -9.37
C LEU A 12 35.86 21.87 -9.86
N ALA A 13 36.40 20.67 -9.83
CA ALA A 13 35.64 19.45 -10.19
C ALA A 13 34.44 19.23 -9.26
N SER A 14 34.63 19.40 -7.95
CA SER A 14 33.57 19.29 -6.95
C SER A 14 32.45 20.31 -7.16
N ILE A 15 32.80 21.57 -7.43
CA ILE A 15 31.84 22.64 -7.71
C ILE A 15 31.07 22.33 -8.98
N SER A 16 31.72 21.82 -10.03
CA SER A 16 31.05 21.45 -11.29
C SER A 16 30.10 20.33 -11.09
N ILE A 17 30.45 19.29 -10.31
CA ILE A 17 29.55 18.15 -9.99
C ILE A 17 28.32 18.64 -9.22
N ILE A 18 28.53 19.50 -8.20
CA ILE A 18 27.43 20.05 -7.40
C ILE A 18 26.49 20.88 -8.29
N ALA A 19 27.01 21.71 -9.20
CA ALA A 19 26.21 22.51 -10.11
C ALA A 19 25.35 21.62 -11.05
N VAL A 20 25.94 20.55 -11.59
CA VAL A 20 25.19 19.58 -12.42
C VAL A 20 24.12 18.88 -11.60
N MET A 21 24.41 18.45 -10.38
CA MET A 21 23.43 17.78 -9.51
C MET A 21 22.26 18.70 -9.17
N ILE A 22 22.50 19.98 -8.91
CA ILE A 22 21.45 20.98 -8.66
C ILE A 22 20.58 21.15 -9.92
N LEU A 23 21.17 21.29 -11.10
CA LEU A 23 20.43 21.41 -12.35
C LEU A 23 19.53 20.19 -12.61
N VAL A 24 20.06 18.99 -12.45
CA VAL A 24 19.29 17.74 -12.58
C VAL A 24 18.15 17.69 -11.55
N GLY A 25 18.43 18.08 -10.30
CA GLY A 25 17.42 18.16 -9.25
C GLY A 25 16.28 19.13 -9.58
N ILE A 26 16.57 20.30 -10.14
CA ILE A 26 15.56 21.27 -10.57
C ILE A 26 14.70 20.70 -11.71
N LEU A 27 15.31 20.06 -12.70
CA LEU A 27 14.58 19.47 -13.84
C LEU A 27 13.64 18.33 -13.39
N ILE A 28 14.09 17.46 -12.50
CA ILE A 28 13.28 16.38 -11.93
C ILE A 28 12.12 16.96 -11.11
N SER A 29 12.40 17.97 -10.26
CA SER A 29 11.38 18.64 -9.44
C SER A 29 10.31 19.30 -10.31
N ALA A 30 10.69 19.99 -11.38
CA ALA A 30 9.75 20.62 -12.30
C ALA A 30 8.83 19.59 -12.95
N LYS A 31 9.36 18.46 -13.41
CA LYS A 31 8.57 17.37 -14.01
C LYS A 31 7.59 16.71 -13.01
N ILE A 32 8.00 16.55 -11.76
CA ILE A 32 7.13 16.01 -10.72
C ILE A 32 5.99 17.00 -10.44
N THR A 33 6.29 18.29 -10.32
CA THR A 33 5.29 19.34 -10.07
C THR A 33 4.27 19.42 -11.20
N GLU A 34 4.72 19.42 -12.47
CA GLU A 34 3.84 19.41 -13.66
C GLU A 34 2.83 18.24 -13.59
N ARG A 35 3.31 17.01 -13.38
CA ARG A 35 2.45 15.82 -13.26
C ARG A 35 1.46 15.88 -12.08
N GLN A 36 1.83 16.55 -10.99
CA GLN A 36 0.93 16.74 -9.86
C GLN A 36 -0.15 17.78 -10.17
N MET A 37 0.22 18.86 -10.85
CA MET A 37 -0.74 19.88 -11.27
C MET A 37 -1.79 19.31 -12.23
N ASP A 38 -1.36 18.53 -13.23
CA ASP A 38 -2.26 17.88 -14.19
C ASP A 38 -3.24 16.95 -13.50
N ARG A 39 -2.78 16.13 -12.56
CA ARG A 39 -3.66 15.25 -11.77
C ARG A 39 -4.65 16.03 -10.91
N ASN A 40 -4.20 17.07 -10.23
CA ASN A 40 -5.06 17.91 -9.42
C ASN A 40 -6.13 18.62 -10.26
N GLU A 41 -5.79 19.02 -11.48
CA GLU A 41 -6.76 19.60 -12.40
C GLU A 41 -7.85 18.60 -12.80
N VAL A 42 -7.47 17.35 -13.11
CA VAL A 42 -8.40 16.26 -13.43
C VAL A 42 -9.34 15.99 -12.24
N TYR A 43 -8.81 15.89 -11.03
CA TYR A 43 -9.63 15.64 -9.84
C TYR A 43 -10.55 16.82 -9.48
N ASN A 44 -10.07 18.05 -9.64
CA ASN A 44 -10.88 19.24 -9.35
C ASN A 44 -12.04 19.43 -10.33
N LYS A 45 -11.89 18.94 -11.56
CA LYS A 45 -12.95 18.96 -12.59
C LYS A 45 -13.92 17.78 -12.50
N ALA A 46 -13.59 16.74 -11.74
CA ALA A 46 -14.42 15.55 -11.61
C ALA A 46 -15.75 15.85 -10.92
N VAL A 47 -16.81 15.28 -11.47
CA VAL A 47 -18.16 15.39 -10.91
C VAL A 47 -18.28 14.52 -9.66
N LYS A 48 -18.98 15.02 -8.63
CA LYS A 48 -19.26 14.24 -7.40
C LYS A 48 -20.66 13.66 -7.50
N ILE A 49 -20.76 12.34 -7.34
CA ILE A 49 -21.98 11.56 -7.46
C ILE A 49 -22.17 10.75 -6.19
N ASP A 50 -23.31 10.93 -5.52
CA ASP A 50 -23.69 10.26 -4.26
C ASP A 50 -25.05 9.54 -4.36
N SER A 51 -25.65 9.49 -5.55
CA SER A 51 -26.91 8.80 -5.77
C SER A 51 -26.85 7.88 -6.99
N GLN A 52 -27.57 6.78 -6.90
CA GLN A 52 -27.72 5.80 -7.97
C GLN A 52 -28.26 6.40 -9.27
N GLU A 53 -29.29 7.26 -9.16
CA GLU A 53 -29.92 7.88 -10.31
C GLU A 53 -28.91 8.76 -11.08
N THR A 54 -28.15 9.58 -10.34
CA THR A 54 -27.13 10.45 -10.93
C THR A 54 -25.98 9.62 -11.51
N PHE A 55 -25.62 8.49 -10.89
CA PHE A 55 -24.62 7.57 -11.42
C PHE A 55 -25.06 6.95 -12.75
N SER A 56 -26.28 6.40 -12.80
CA SER A 56 -26.85 5.82 -14.01
C SER A 56 -27.00 6.86 -15.12
N TYR A 57 -27.39 8.09 -14.76
CA TYR A 57 -27.46 9.20 -15.71
C TYR A 57 -26.06 9.54 -16.23
N GLY A 58 -25.07 9.66 -15.36
CA GLY A 58 -23.69 9.99 -15.71
C GLY A 58 -23.07 8.99 -16.70
N MET A 59 -23.32 7.68 -16.50
CA MET A 59 -22.85 6.65 -17.46
C MET A 59 -23.51 6.80 -18.82
N ARG A 60 -24.81 7.07 -18.89
CA ARG A 60 -25.54 7.24 -20.18
C ARG A 60 -25.20 8.51 -20.92
N THR A 61 -24.83 9.56 -20.22
CA THR A 61 -24.52 10.87 -20.81
C THR A 61 -23.04 11.13 -21.00
N ASN A 62 -22.18 10.14 -20.68
CA ASN A 62 -20.72 10.24 -20.82
C ASN A 62 -20.18 11.47 -20.07
N VAL A 63 -20.51 11.61 -18.81
CA VAL A 63 -20.12 12.79 -17.98
C VAL A 63 -18.60 12.91 -17.85
N GLY A 64 -17.84 11.83 -18.08
CA GLY A 64 -16.40 11.81 -17.96
C GLY A 64 -15.96 11.51 -16.51
N ASN A 65 -14.92 12.19 -16.03
CA ASN A 65 -14.33 11.92 -14.73
C ASN A 65 -15.27 12.23 -13.57
N ALA A 66 -15.47 11.25 -12.69
CA ALA A 66 -16.36 11.36 -11.55
C ALA A 66 -15.79 10.67 -10.30
N PHE A 67 -16.14 11.23 -9.15
CA PHE A 67 -16.07 10.58 -7.86
C PHE A 67 -17.45 10.02 -7.52
N VAL A 68 -17.58 8.74 -7.36
CA VAL A 68 -18.86 8.09 -7.06
C VAL A 68 -18.77 7.43 -5.69
N TYR A 69 -19.63 7.87 -4.77
CA TYR A 69 -19.78 7.24 -3.46
C TYR A 69 -20.85 6.17 -3.50
N GLY A 70 -20.53 4.98 -2.99
CA GLY A 70 -21.47 3.87 -2.99
C GLY A 70 -20.97 2.66 -2.22
N THR A 71 -21.79 1.61 -2.27
CA THR A 71 -21.45 0.32 -1.68
C THR A 71 -21.07 -0.66 -2.79
N LEU A 72 -19.90 -1.27 -2.64
CA LEU A 72 -19.40 -2.35 -3.47
C LEU A 72 -19.75 -3.67 -2.79
N GLU A 73 -20.46 -4.56 -3.47
CA GLU A 73 -20.91 -5.84 -2.93
C GLU A 73 -20.62 -6.97 -3.92
N ALA A 74 -20.05 -8.08 -3.44
CA ALA A 74 -19.82 -9.27 -4.25
C ALA A 74 -21.12 -10.03 -4.49
N LEU A 75 -21.45 -10.29 -5.75
CA LEU A 75 -22.66 -11.04 -6.13
C LEU A 75 -22.42 -12.57 -6.12
N ASP A 76 -21.20 -12.99 -6.36
CA ASP A 76 -20.75 -14.39 -6.37
C ASP A 76 -19.54 -14.56 -5.42
N PRO A 77 -19.76 -14.41 -4.09
CA PRO A 77 -18.68 -14.46 -3.12
C PRO A 77 -17.98 -15.82 -3.10
N VAL A 78 -16.69 -15.81 -2.81
CA VAL A 78 -15.82 -16.98 -2.82
C VAL A 78 -15.34 -17.34 -1.42
N SER A 79 -14.95 -18.61 -1.22
CA SER A 79 -14.37 -19.11 0.04
C SER A 79 -13.43 -20.29 -0.21
N TYR A 80 -12.65 -20.64 0.82
CA TYR A 80 -11.96 -21.92 0.94
C TYR A 80 -12.67 -22.77 1.98
N PRO A 81 -12.75 -24.11 1.78
CA PRO A 81 -13.46 -25.00 2.72
C PRO A 81 -12.80 -25.06 4.11
N GLU A 82 -11.55 -24.62 4.22
CA GLU A 82 -10.77 -24.65 5.46
C GLU A 82 -11.02 -23.44 6.38
N ILE A 83 -11.67 -22.39 5.87
CA ILE A 83 -11.95 -21.14 6.62
C ILE A 83 -13.44 -20.83 6.61
N ASP A 84 -13.90 -20.20 7.68
CA ASP A 84 -15.29 -19.74 7.75
C ASP A 84 -15.49 -18.42 7.00
N GLY A 85 -16.71 -18.21 6.50
CA GLY A 85 -17.13 -16.99 5.86
C GLY A 85 -17.04 -17.01 4.34
N SER A 86 -17.46 -15.91 3.76
CA SER A 86 -17.45 -15.67 2.31
C SER A 86 -16.82 -14.31 2.04
N TYR A 87 -16.13 -14.19 0.91
CA TYR A 87 -15.27 -13.06 0.62
C TYR A 87 -15.45 -12.61 -0.83
N MET A 88 -15.20 -11.33 -1.08
CA MET A 88 -15.09 -10.79 -2.44
C MET A 88 -13.79 -11.26 -3.11
N TYR A 89 -12.72 -11.34 -2.32
CA TYR A 89 -11.42 -11.87 -2.70
C TYR A 89 -10.79 -12.58 -1.52
N VAL A 90 -10.14 -13.71 -1.75
CA VAL A 90 -9.43 -14.46 -0.72
C VAL A 90 -8.16 -15.08 -1.31
N GLU A 91 -7.06 -14.95 -0.58
CA GLU A 91 -5.78 -15.57 -0.91
C GLU A 91 -5.33 -16.52 0.19
N LYS A 92 -4.69 -17.62 -0.23
CA LYS A 92 -4.15 -18.68 0.60
C LYS A 92 -2.65 -18.74 0.37
N ILE A 93 -1.86 -18.34 1.33
CA ILE A 93 -0.40 -18.30 1.26
C ILE A 93 0.18 -19.50 1.98
N LYS A 94 0.86 -20.37 1.23
CA LYS A 94 1.60 -21.50 1.80
C LYS A 94 2.93 -21.05 2.36
N LYS A 95 3.26 -21.48 3.59
CA LYS A 95 4.55 -21.28 4.21
C LYS A 95 5.16 -22.60 4.68
N LEU A 96 6.47 -22.71 4.52
CA LEU A 96 7.27 -23.84 4.99
C LEU A 96 8.19 -23.38 6.11
N TYR A 97 8.25 -24.18 7.18
CA TYR A 97 9.21 -23.95 8.26
C TYR A 97 10.54 -24.59 7.89
N THR A 98 11.52 -23.75 7.54
CA THR A 98 12.81 -24.17 6.99
C THR A 98 13.98 -23.68 7.82
N MET A 99 15.08 -24.43 7.75
CA MET A 99 16.31 -24.12 8.45
C MET A 99 17.19 -23.20 7.58
N HIS A 100 17.71 -22.16 8.20
CA HIS A 100 18.65 -21.23 7.59
C HIS A 100 19.93 -21.14 8.40
N THR A 101 21.00 -20.74 7.74
CA THR A 101 22.26 -20.41 8.39
C THR A 101 22.64 -18.97 8.09
N ARG A 102 23.23 -18.30 9.08
CA ARG A 102 23.82 -16.97 8.90
C ARG A 102 25.22 -16.94 9.51
N THR A 103 26.11 -16.19 8.89
CA THR A 103 27.42 -15.91 9.46
C THR A 103 27.34 -14.67 10.32
N VAL A 104 27.72 -14.77 11.59
CA VAL A 104 27.74 -13.66 12.55
C VAL A 104 29.20 -13.35 12.87
N ALA A 105 29.56 -12.07 12.72
CA ALA A 105 30.89 -11.55 13.08
C ALA A 105 30.88 -11.10 14.55
N HIS A 106 31.80 -11.61 15.34
CA HIS A 106 32.04 -11.19 16.70
C HIS A 106 33.39 -10.50 16.81
N THR A 107 33.40 -9.23 17.18
CA THR A 107 34.65 -8.47 17.38
C THR A 107 34.92 -8.36 18.85
N ASP A 108 36.09 -8.82 19.30
CA ASP A 108 36.53 -8.73 20.69
C ASP A 108 37.01 -7.30 21.06
N ALA A 109 37.29 -7.07 22.33
CA ALA A 109 37.77 -5.78 22.84
C ALA A 109 39.14 -5.37 22.24
N ASN A 110 39.88 -6.32 21.66
CA ASN A 110 41.19 -6.09 21.02
C ASN A 110 41.07 -5.84 19.52
N GLY A 111 39.84 -5.81 18.97
CA GLY A 111 39.59 -5.60 17.56
C GLY A 111 39.71 -6.84 16.68
N ASN A 112 39.89 -8.04 17.24
CA ASN A 112 39.92 -9.27 16.46
C ASN A 112 38.49 -9.71 16.11
N THR A 113 38.24 -10.00 14.84
CA THR A 113 36.94 -10.45 14.36
C THR A 113 36.96 -11.96 14.11
N THR A 114 36.08 -12.68 14.78
CA THR A 114 35.79 -14.10 14.55
C THR A 114 34.42 -14.26 13.91
N TYR A 115 34.29 -15.27 13.05
CA TYR A 115 33.01 -15.56 12.36
C TYR A 115 32.46 -16.88 12.88
N THR A 116 31.21 -16.86 13.31
CA THR A 116 30.46 -18.06 13.71
C THR A 116 29.28 -18.27 12.79
N ILE A 117 28.94 -19.55 12.53
CA ILE A 117 27.73 -19.90 11.78
C ILE A 117 26.63 -20.19 12.77
N GLU A 118 25.57 -19.39 12.72
CA GLU A 118 24.37 -19.60 13.51
C GLU A 118 23.27 -20.22 12.64
N THR A 119 22.55 -21.18 13.19
CA THR A 119 21.38 -21.79 12.54
C THR A 119 20.12 -21.25 13.18
N TYR A 120 19.15 -20.89 12.32
CA TYR A 120 17.81 -20.45 12.76
C TYR A 120 16.73 -21.04 11.86
N TRP A 121 15.50 -21.05 12.36
CA TRP A 121 14.33 -21.52 11.63
C TRP A 121 13.38 -20.38 11.35
N SER A 122 12.79 -20.35 10.16
CA SER A 122 11.77 -19.36 9.80
C SER A 122 10.69 -19.96 8.91
N TRP A 123 9.54 -19.27 8.89
CA TRP A 123 8.46 -19.57 7.97
C TRP A 123 8.70 -18.84 6.64
N ASP A 124 9.02 -19.58 5.61
CA ASP A 124 9.31 -19.04 4.30
C ASP A 124 8.11 -19.18 3.38
N TYR A 125 7.95 -18.21 2.50
CA TYR A 125 6.94 -18.26 1.45
C TYR A 125 7.21 -19.44 0.50
N ALA A 126 6.16 -20.21 0.21
CA ALA A 126 6.25 -21.41 -0.62
C ALA A 126 5.20 -21.46 -1.73
N GLY A 127 4.45 -20.39 -1.92
CA GLY A 127 3.44 -20.25 -2.97
C GLY A 127 2.16 -19.65 -2.46
N GLU A 128 1.28 -19.27 -3.39
CA GLU A 128 -0.02 -18.69 -3.10
C GLU A 128 -1.07 -19.16 -4.11
N GLU A 129 -2.30 -19.19 -3.66
CA GLU A 129 -3.50 -19.41 -4.46
C GLU A 129 -4.50 -18.33 -4.11
N SER A 130 -5.28 -17.85 -5.07
CA SER A 130 -6.32 -16.86 -4.81
C SER A 130 -7.62 -17.18 -5.53
N LYS A 131 -8.73 -16.74 -4.94
CA LYS A 131 -10.05 -16.74 -5.53
C LYS A 131 -10.65 -15.36 -5.44
N ALA A 132 -11.37 -14.95 -6.47
CA ALA A 132 -12.06 -13.67 -6.53
C ALA A 132 -13.49 -13.89 -7.02
N ALA A 133 -14.42 -13.10 -6.56
CA ALA A 133 -15.74 -12.97 -7.16
C ALA A 133 -15.56 -12.57 -8.64
N SER A 134 -16.45 -13.02 -9.51
CA SER A 134 -16.41 -12.62 -10.92
C SER A 134 -17.10 -11.28 -11.11
N THR A 135 -18.18 -11.07 -10.36
CA THR A 135 -19.09 -9.93 -10.49
C THR A 135 -19.36 -9.26 -9.18
N VAL A 136 -19.47 -7.93 -9.24
CA VAL A 136 -19.81 -7.08 -8.11
C VAL A 136 -20.96 -6.14 -8.47
N SER A 137 -21.76 -5.78 -7.47
CA SER A 137 -22.73 -4.69 -7.55
C SER A 137 -22.10 -3.40 -7.01
N PHE A 138 -22.25 -2.31 -7.73
CA PHE A 138 -21.90 -0.97 -7.26
C PHE A 138 -22.97 0.02 -7.67
N CYS A 139 -23.58 0.71 -6.70
CA CYS A 139 -24.74 1.59 -6.93
C CYS A 139 -25.84 0.88 -7.74
N GLU A 140 -26.18 -0.36 -7.39
CA GLU A 140 -27.17 -1.24 -8.05
C GLU A 140 -26.86 -1.61 -9.52
N ALA A 141 -25.72 -1.18 -10.06
CA ALA A 141 -25.25 -1.65 -11.35
C ALA A 141 -24.23 -2.78 -11.17
N THR A 142 -24.27 -3.75 -12.08
CA THR A 142 -23.38 -4.93 -12.02
C THR A 142 -22.17 -4.72 -12.92
N PHE A 143 -21.00 -5.01 -12.39
CA PHE A 143 -19.73 -4.88 -13.10
C PHE A 143 -18.85 -6.11 -12.86
N PRO A 144 -17.94 -6.44 -13.79
CA PRO A 144 -16.85 -7.36 -13.52
C PRO A 144 -15.94 -6.78 -12.41
N ILE A 145 -15.48 -7.62 -11.48
CA ILE A 145 -14.60 -7.19 -10.39
C ILE A 145 -13.30 -6.53 -10.90
N SER A 146 -12.84 -6.92 -12.09
CA SER A 146 -11.64 -6.35 -12.75
C SER A 146 -11.73 -4.85 -13.05
N LYS A 147 -12.93 -4.27 -13.00
CA LYS A 147 -13.13 -2.81 -13.15
C LYS A 147 -12.67 -2.02 -11.93
N PHE A 148 -12.49 -2.69 -10.79
CA PHE A 148 -12.16 -2.04 -9.52
C PHE A 148 -10.75 -2.40 -9.07
N GLU A 149 -10.04 -1.42 -8.56
CA GLU A 149 -8.84 -1.63 -7.78
C GLU A 149 -9.27 -1.81 -6.31
N LEU A 150 -9.28 -3.06 -5.86
CA LEU A 150 -9.81 -3.43 -4.55
C LEU A 150 -8.95 -2.90 -3.41
N PRO A 151 -9.53 -2.69 -2.20
CA PRO A 151 -8.77 -2.36 -1.00
C PRO A 151 -7.80 -3.50 -0.63
N GLY A 152 -6.87 -3.20 0.28
CA GLY A 152 -5.92 -4.21 0.74
C GLY A 152 -6.59 -5.38 1.47
N THR A 153 -6.02 -6.57 1.31
CA THR A 153 -6.46 -7.78 2.03
C THR A 153 -6.23 -7.66 3.53
N ARG A 154 -7.12 -8.25 4.33
CA ARG A 154 -7.00 -8.38 5.79
C ARG A 154 -6.76 -9.83 6.17
N TYR A 155 -5.95 -10.04 7.19
CA TYR A 155 -5.70 -11.36 7.75
C TYR A 155 -7.01 -11.99 8.26
N ILE A 156 -7.23 -13.27 7.91
CA ILE A 156 -8.39 -14.05 8.32
C ILE A 156 -7.97 -15.10 9.34
N ASP A 157 -7.10 -16.04 8.95
CA ASP A 157 -6.71 -17.17 9.79
C ASP A 157 -5.38 -17.80 9.37
N THR A 158 -4.84 -18.66 10.23
CA THR A 158 -3.66 -19.50 9.94
C THR A 158 -3.95 -20.95 10.30
N ILE A 159 -3.87 -21.82 9.32
CA ILE A 159 -4.12 -23.26 9.47
C ILE A 159 -2.81 -24.03 9.30
N TYR A 160 -2.49 -24.87 10.26
CA TYR A 160 -1.33 -25.73 10.25
C TYR A 160 -1.70 -27.12 9.69
N GLU A 161 -1.10 -27.46 8.54
CA GLU A 161 -1.21 -28.81 7.97
C GLU A 161 -0.28 -29.79 8.71
N SER A 162 0.89 -29.29 9.13
CA SER A 162 1.89 -30.04 9.90
C SER A 162 2.79 -29.08 10.69
N GLY A 163 3.73 -29.63 11.47
CA GLY A 163 4.73 -28.80 12.15
C GLY A 163 5.65 -27.98 11.24
N HIS A 164 5.67 -28.30 9.95
CA HIS A 164 6.54 -27.65 8.96
C HIS A 164 5.76 -26.97 7.81
N VAL A 165 4.44 -27.08 7.77
CA VAL A 165 3.59 -26.50 6.71
C VAL A 165 2.42 -25.78 7.36
N ARG A 166 2.22 -24.53 6.98
CA ARG A 166 1.04 -23.75 7.34
C ARG A 166 0.53 -22.95 6.16
N TYR A 167 -0.74 -22.59 6.23
CA TYR A 167 -1.41 -21.71 5.30
C TYR A 167 -1.93 -20.49 6.04
N GLU A 168 -1.63 -19.31 5.52
CA GLU A 168 -2.16 -18.05 6.01
C GLU A 168 -3.19 -17.54 5.00
N TYR A 169 -4.37 -17.16 5.50
CA TYR A 169 -5.48 -16.69 4.69
C TYR A 169 -5.66 -15.20 4.89
N TYR A 170 -5.79 -14.50 3.77
CA TYR A 170 -6.08 -13.07 3.73
C TYR A 170 -7.25 -12.84 2.78
N GLY A 171 -8.12 -11.87 3.07
CA GLY A 171 -9.29 -11.63 2.22
C GLY A 171 -9.85 -10.24 2.34
N ILE A 172 -10.80 -9.99 1.44
CA ILE A 172 -11.60 -8.76 1.37
C ILE A 172 -13.05 -9.19 1.60
N GLY A 173 -13.74 -8.53 2.54
CA GLY A 173 -15.14 -8.85 2.89
C GLY A 173 -16.08 -8.73 1.69
N ILE A 174 -17.32 -9.20 1.86
CA ILE A 174 -18.32 -9.18 0.79
C ILE A 174 -18.72 -7.77 0.42
N THR A 175 -18.82 -6.88 1.41
CA THR A 175 -19.39 -5.53 1.26
C THR A 175 -18.42 -4.48 1.76
N HIS A 176 -18.19 -3.45 0.95
CA HIS A 176 -17.36 -2.29 1.28
C HIS A 176 -18.07 -1.01 0.84
N THR A 177 -18.06 0.01 1.70
CA THR A 177 -18.62 1.32 1.37
C THR A 177 -17.49 2.33 1.22
N GLY A 178 -17.53 3.11 0.15
CA GLY A 178 -16.48 4.07 -0.13
C GLY A 178 -16.71 4.86 -1.41
N THR A 179 -15.67 5.49 -1.88
CA THR A 179 -15.69 6.30 -3.11
C THR A 179 -14.76 5.71 -4.16
N ILE A 180 -15.23 5.60 -5.39
CA ILE A 180 -14.38 5.32 -6.55
C ILE A 180 -14.09 6.61 -7.31
N PHE A 181 -12.90 6.68 -7.90
CA PHE A 181 -12.60 7.65 -8.96
C PHE A 181 -12.61 6.91 -10.29
N THR A 182 -13.45 7.33 -11.22
CA THR A 182 -13.64 6.63 -12.48
C THR A 182 -14.03 7.60 -13.60
N THR A 183 -13.92 7.16 -14.85
CA THR A 183 -14.46 7.85 -16.00
C THR A 183 -15.75 7.16 -16.42
N LEU A 184 -16.84 7.91 -16.45
CA LEU A 184 -18.16 7.43 -16.87
C LEU A 184 -18.33 7.64 -18.37
N SER A 185 -18.35 6.55 -19.14
CA SER A 185 -18.56 6.58 -20.60
C SER A 185 -19.16 5.26 -21.08
N ASP A 186 -19.84 5.30 -22.22
CA ASP A 186 -20.37 4.10 -22.89
C ASP A 186 -21.19 3.19 -22.00
N ASN A 187 -21.95 3.78 -21.08
CA ASN A 187 -22.78 3.11 -20.09
C ASN A 187 -21.99 2.17 -19.14
N THR A 188 -20.72 2.48 -18.89
CA THR A 188 -19.84 1.72 -17.99
C THR A 188 -18.87 2.65 -17.23
N ILE A 189 -18.06 2.05 -16.37
CA ILE A 189 -16.94 2.70 -15.67
C ILE A 189 -15.60 2.32 -16.32
N SER A 190 -14.57 3.15 -16.13
CA SER A 190 -13.22 2.84 -16.60
C SER A 190 -12.65 1.60 -15.90
N ASP A 191 -11.68 0.95 -16.55
CA ASP A 191 -10.92 -0.14 -15.97
C ASP A 191 -10.04 0.35 -14.82
N SER A 192 -9.77 -0.51 -13.83
CA SER A 192 -8.91 -0.23 -12.68
C SER A 192 -9.29 1.05 -11.93
N SER A 193 -10.60 1.23 -11.68
CA SER A 193 -11.10 2.34 -10.87
C SER A 193 -10.69 2.15 -9.41
N PRO A 194 -9.86 3.04 -8.83
CA PRO A 194 -9.41 2.91 -7.46
C PRO A 194 -10.57 3.11 -6.48
N PHE A 195 -10.68 2.18 -5.51
CA PHE A 195 -11.69 2.19 -4.46
C PHE A 195 -11.07 2.70 -3.16
N TYR A 196 -11.62 3.79 -2.62
CA TYR A 196 -11.22 4.42 -1.36
C TYR A 196 -12.24 4.11 -0.28
N GLU A 197 -11.91 3.14 0.58
CA GLU A 197 -12.75 2.72 1.70
C GLU A 197 -12.97 3.88 2.68
N ASP A 198 -14.18 4.00 3.26
CA ASP A 198 -14.58 5.01 4.27
C ASP A 198 -14.49 6.49 3.84
N LEU A 199 -14.22 6.78 2.58
CA LEU A 199 -14.30 8.16 2.07
C LEU A 199 -15.72 8.52 1.66
N SER A 200 -16.31 9.49 2.37
CA SER A 200 -17.61 10.08 2.01
C SER A 200 -17.46 11.57 1.69
N PHE A 201 -18.34 12.12 0.83
CA PHE A 201 -18.35 13.55 0.48
C PHE A 201 -18.69 14.49 1.64
N GLN A 202 -19.20 13.94 2.77
CA GLN A 202 -19.59 14.72 3.94
C GLN A 202 -18.41 15.07 4.85
N THR A 203 -17.25 14.44 4.69
CA THR A 203 -16.07 14.83 5.43
C THR A 203 -15.53 16.16 4.91
N LYS A 204 -15.58 17.20 5.74
CA LYS A 204 -15.20 18.60 5.46
C LYS A 204 -13.75 18.81 5.04
N LYS A 205 -12.93 17.74 4.98
CA LYS A 205 -11.56 17.70 4.49
C LYS A 205 -11.42 16.55 3.49
N TRP A 206 -11.60 16.87 2.22
CA TRP A 206 -11.08 15.98 1.18
C TRP A 206 -9.56 15.89 1.34
N PRO A 207 -9.00 14.69 1.48
CA PRO A 207 -7.58 14.53 1.74
C PRO A 207 -6.69 14.84 0.54
N PHE A 208 -7.25 15.37 -0.56
CA PHE A 208 -6.45 15.68 -1.76
C PHE A 208 -5.38 16.74 -1.55
N ALA A 209 -5.47 17.57 -0.48
CA ALA A 209 -4.39 18.46 -0.09
C ALA A 209 -3.21 17.70 0.56
N HIS A 210 -3.40 16.44 0.97
CA HIS A 210 -2.38 15.57 1.59
C HIS A 210 -2.04 14.32 0.76
N PHE A 211 -2.65 14.14 -0.41
CA PHE A 211 -2.15 13.19 -1.41
C PHE A 211 -1.00 13.78 -2.22
N LEU A 212 -0.11 14.49 -1.55
CA LEU A 212 1.28 14.45 -1.94
C LEU A 212 1.70 13.00 -1.68
N PRO A 213 2.09 12.21 -2.69
CA PRO A 213 2.81 11.01 -2.38
C PRO A 213 4.05 11.48 -1.60
N THR A 214 4.02 11.41 -0.26
CA THR A 214 5.26 11.09 0.41
C THR A 214 5.84 9.98 -0.43
N PHE A 215 7.10 10.11 -0.81
CA PHE A 215 7.88 9.07 -1.50
C PHE A 215 7.87 7.79 -0.64
N GLU A 216 6.72 7.18 -0.50
CA GLU A 216 6.59 5.79 -0.15
C GLU A 216 6.61 5.08 -1.49
N THR A 217 7.74 4.42 -1.75
CA THR A 217 7.92 3.35 -2.72
C THR A 217 6.61 2.62 -2.94
N PRO A 218 6.29 2.18 -4.20
CA PRO A 218 5.07 1.43 -4.47
C PRO A 218 4.94 0.38 -3.39
N ILE A 219 3.80 0.39 -2.70
CA ILE A 219 3.51 -0.59 -1.66
C ILE A 219 3.28 -1.91 -2.37
N TRP A 220 4.38 -2.58 -2.71
CA TRP A 220 4.40 -4.02 -2.67
C TRP A 220 3.94 -4.38 -1.26
N PRO A 221 3.06 -5.37 -1.09
CA PRO A 221 2.59 -5.75 0.22
C PRO A 221 3.81 -5.93 1.12
N ARG A 222 4.02 -4.99 2.03
CA ARG A 222 5.04 -5.16 3.06
C ARG A 222 4.65 -6.41 3.77
N LYS A 223 5.48 -7.45 3.66
CA LYS A 223 5.43 -8.59 4.56
C LYS A 223 5.38 -8.01 5.97
N THR A 224 4.19 -7.97 6.54
CA THR A 224 3.99 -7.56 7.93
C THR A 224 4.64 -8.62 8.76
N GLN A 225 5.88 -8.36 9.21
CA GLN A 225 6.47 -9.18 10.27
C GLN A 225 5.60 -8.96 11.50
N CYS A 226 4.78 -9.95 11.82
CA CYS A 226 4.14 -10.08 13.12
C CYS A 226 5.23 -10.21 14.18
N PHE A 227 5.53 -9.11 14.85
CA PHE A 227 6.14 -9.17 16.17
C PHE A 227 5.05 -9.59 17.15
N GLN A 228 4.90 -10.90 17.34
CA GLN A 228 4.17 -11.42 18.50
C GLN A 228 5.08 -11.34 19.71
N GLY A 229 4.59 -10.62 20.70
CA GLY A 229 4.67 -11.00 22.08
C GLY A 229 5.85 -10.53 22.88
N LEU A 230 5.56 -9.63 23.76
CA LEU A 230 5.82 -9.84 25.19
C LEU A 230 4.86 -8.91 25.95
N ALA A 231 3.94 -9.53 26.64
CA ALA A 231 3.07 -8.86 27.60
C ALA A 231 3.94 -8.29 28.74
N GLY A 232 3.69 -7.03 29.09
CA GLY A 232 4.02 -6.48 30.40
C GLY A 232 5.19 -5.52 30.45
N SER A 233 4.95 -4.24 30.10
CA SER A 233 5.48 -3.11 30.85
C SER A 233 4.77 -1.83 30.45
N LYS A 234 4.22 -1.14 31.43
CA LYS A 234 3.53 0.15 31.30
C LYS A 234 4.48 1.21 30.71
N PRO A 235 4.02 2.10 29.83
CA PRO A 235 4.85 3.22 29.39
C PRO A 235 5.00 4.22 30.55
N ILE A 236 6.24 4.47 30.95
CA ILE A 236 6.62 5.59 31.79
C ILE A 236 6.63 6.83 30.89
N LEU A 237 5.72 7.75 31.12
CA LEU A 237 5.75 9.10 30.56
C LEU A 237 6.97 9.87 31.10
N PRO A 238 7.82 10.47 30.26
CA PRO A 238 8.74 11.48 30.74
C PRO A 238 7.99 12.81 30.87
N THR A 239 7.81 13.25 32.10
CA THR A 239 7.48 14.63 32.45
C THR A 239 8.64 15.54 32.01
N PHE A 240 8.44 16.35 30.97
CA PHE A 240 9.33 17.45 30.70
C PHE A 240 8.94 18.65 31.55
N PHE A 241 9.86 19.03 32.40
CA PHE A 241 9.90 20.21 33.23
C PHE A 241 9.69 21.49 32.40
N SER A 242 8.67 22.25 32.78
CA SER A 242 8.57 23.66 32.49
C SER A 242 9.37 24.40 33.56
N SER A 243 10.43 25.09 33.16
CA SER A 243 10.89 26.33 33.83
C SER A 243 11.96 26.98 32.97
N LEU A 244 11.72 28.22 32.54
CA LEU A 244 12.51 29.39 32.77
C LEU A 244 12.02 30.55 31.87
N LEU A 245 11.51 31.55 32.60
CA LEU A 245 11.44 33.00 32.28
C LEU A 245 10.67 33.41 31.03
#